data_600d6fe3e7b97fa6558f0c6290b02c05
#
_entry.id   600d6fe3e7b97fa6558f0c6290b02c05
#
_cell.length_a   1.000
_cell.length_b   1.000
_cell.length_c   1.000
_cell.angle_alpha   90.00
_cell.angle_beta   90.00
_cell.angle_gamma   90.00
#
_symmetry.space_group_name_H-M   'P 1'
#
loop_
_entity.id
_entity.type
_entity.pdbx_description
1 polymer ?
#
loop_
_entity_poly.entity_id
_entity_poly.type
_entity_poly.pdbx_seq_one_letter_code
_entity_poly.pdbx_strand_id
1 'polypeptide(L)'
;MRMRKRIRPGSGRALTTVTAAGAVLAGLLGSTPQAHAATTVPSWLIPLHYSDDADGSHRACTGITLSKTRTLATPDCFTGRSHADMEWDHDLKSGLLRGGSSDPRYRSHPTYDAATRRGAVSVAIRATPASYGKPVMASPSDTALYATGAKATFYSWSGLDLDDAPRVRHTEQVVLKSAATCATLLGRTLPGGTLCTVPAPGAPPVADEDQCFGDAGGALVGGGKLIAISATRATGCVAGGVRLYTRISSYRSTITDWARDVDLDERISGSVLAREPSDLIDLCTTNQQGKLDGCYVDRMGSMLDWDDDFDFLTQLGDLGDDGKGDLLARTPGGTLYRIPNPLAYGEVGDAPKVKLGTGWSKYNKIVAARDLSGDGLPDILARDTSGVVWLHRGRSDGSLAGRTKVTTWKSYTAIAGRGDLSGDGRADIVTRDGAGVLWLYRGNGKGGFSPRTKIGSGWGKYNAIVGSGDMDHNGRQDILARTPAGAVYLYNANHTGGFSAPKKLADTRWKKYARIS
;
A
#
# COMPACT_ATOMS: atom_id res chain seq x y z
N MET A 1 31.59 55.72 -6.92
CA MET A 1 31.14 57.12 -6.84
C MET A 1 29.71 57.13 -6.31
N ARG A 2 29.54 57.68 -5.09
CA ARG A 2 28.32 58.34 -4.50
C ARG A 2 26.98 57.60 -4.59
N MET A 3 26.08 57.53 -3.59
CA MET A 3 26.07 58.04 -2.20
C MET A 3 24.89 57.36 -1.48
N ARG A 4 25.09 57.14 -0.20
CA ARG A 4 24.11 56.69 0.79
C ARG A 4 23.05 57.81 1.04
N LYS A 5 21.82 57.41 1.40
CA LYS A 5 21.03 58.19 2.37
C LYS A 5 20.23 57.27 3.30
N ARG A 6 20.59 57.28 4.56
CA ARG A 6 19.78 56.85 5.71
C ARG A 6 18.89 58.00 6.13
N ILE A 7 17.68 57.71 6.59
CA ILE A 7 16.96 58.59 7.51
C ILE A 7 16.31 57.70 8.59
N ARG A 8 16.53 58.09 9.82
CA ARG A 8 16.02 57.58 11.11
C ARG A 8 14.99 58.58 11.69
N PRO A 9 14.42 58.35 12.92
CA PRO A 9 12.98 58.21 13.15
C PRO A 9 12.42 59.40 13.95
N GLY A 10 11.10 59.50 14.04
CA GLY A 10 10.40 60.53 14.79
C GLY A 10 9.32 59.97 15.69
N SER A 11 9.48 60.34 16.92
CA SER A 11 8.78 59.98 18.15
C SER A 11 7.35 60.54 18.26
N GLY A 12 6.45 59.75 18.90
CA GLY A 12 5.63 60.12 20.03
C GLY A 12 4.44 61.04 19.89
N ARG A 13 3.28 60.57 20.34
CA ARG A 13 2.44 61.21 21.38
C ARG A 13 1.19 60.39 21.68
N ALA A 14 0.99 60.16 22.96
CA ALA A 14 -0.23 59.68 23.59
C ALA A 14 -1.29 60.81 23.65
N LEU A 15 -2.55 60.44 23.59
CA LEU A 15 -3.64 61.19 24.22
C LEU A 15 -4.87 60.30 24.46
N THR A 16 -5.10 60.02 25.73
CA THR A 16 -6.28 60.25 26.57
C THR A 16 -7.64 59.71 26.19
N THR A 17 -8.09 58.88 27.09
CA THR A 17 -9.43 58.43 27.41
C THR A 17 -10.51 59.51 27.43
N VAL A 18 -11.68 59.15 26.85
CA VAL A 18 -12.97 59.76 27.22
C VAL A 18 -13.98 58.64 27.46
N THR A 19 -14.39 58.54 28.74
CA THR A 19 -15.57 57.79 29.17
C THR A 19 -16.83 58.56 28.87
N ALA A 20 -17.82 57.94 28.24
CA ALA A 20 -19.21 58.40 28.30
C ALA A 20 -20.14 57.18 28.45
N ALA A 21 -20.95 57.30 29.50
CA ALA A 21 -21.93 56.32 29.94
C ALA A 21 -23.25 56.39 29.13
N GLY A 22 -23.90 55.23 29.01
CA GLY A 22 -25.33 55.09 29.11
C GLY A 22 -26.15 55.08 27.82
N ALA A 23 -26.63 53.89 27.43
CA ALA A 23 -28.06 53.67 27.17
C ALA A 23 -28.33 52.18 26.95
N VAL A 24 -29.16 51.64 27.79
CA VAL A 24 -29.77 50.30 27.66
C VAL A 24 -30.74 50.30 26.49
N LEU A 25 -30.53 49.43 25.50
CA LEU A 25 -31.60 48.94 24.60
C LEU A 25 -31.52 47.42 24.55
N ALA A 26 -32.49 46.81 25.19
CA ALA A 26 -32.79 45.38 25.03
C ALA A 26 -33.44 45.16 23.66
N GLY A 27 -33.03 44.13 22.98
CA GLY A 27 -33.81 43.61 21.89
C GLY A 27 -33.00 42.95 20.78
N LEU A 28 -33.25 41.67 20.59
CA LEU A 28 -32.83 40.80 19.49
C LEU A 28 -31.45 40.14 19.65
N LEU A 29 -31.48 39.02 20.40
CA LEU A 29 -30.50 37.96 20.26
C LEU A 29 -30.63 37.34 18.85
N GLY A 30 -29.98 37.97 17.89
CA GLY A 30 -29.60 37.34 16.66
C GLY A 30 -28.51 36.30 16.98
N SER A 31 -28.84 35.03 16.85
CA SER A 31 -27.86 33.95 16.91
C SER A 31 -26.78 34.26 15.87
N THR A 32 -25.61 34.67 16.35
CA THR A 32 -24.42 34.68 15.50
C THR A 32 -24.24 33.28 14.94
N PRO A 33 -24.13 33.11 13.61
CA PRO A 33 -23.80 31.82 13.07
C PRO A 33 -22.44 31.45 13.67
N GLN A 34 -22.44 30.37 14.46
CA GLN A 34 -21.22 29.76 14.98
C GLN A 34 -20.37 29.40 13.76
N ALA A 35 -19.31 30.17 13.53
CA ALA A 35 -18.34 29.84 12.48
C ALA A 35 -17.85 28.44 12.78
N HIS A 36 -18.34 27.44 12.05
CA HIS A 36 -17.78 26.11 12.07
C HIS A 36 -16.33 26.29 11.63
N ALA A 37 -15.41 25.98 12.52
CA ALA A 37 -14.00 25.92 12.19
C ALA A 37 -13.89 25.10 10.90
N ALA A 38 -13.36 25.71 9.85
CA ALA A 38 -13.16 25.04 8.56
C ALA A 38 -12.31 23.80 8.84
N THR A 39 -12.92 22.63 8.85
CA THR A 39 -12.22 21.36 8.99
C THR A 39 -11.33 21.24 7.75
N THR A 40 -10.02 21.40 7.96
CA THR A 40 -9.05 21.27 6.88
C THR A 40 -9.16 19.88 6.30
N VAL A 41 -9.50 19.79 5.01
CA VAL A 41 -9.57 18.52 4.30
C VAL A 41 -8.18 17.87 4.31
N PRO A 42 -8.07 16.58 4.63
CA PRO A 42 -6.79 15.89 4.67
C PRO A 42 -6.04 15.98 3.33
N SER A 43 -4.75 16.31 3.36
CA SER A 43 -3.90 16.43 2.17
C SER A 43 -3.71 15.11 1.41
N TRP A 44 -3.99 14.00 2.05
CA TRP A 44 -3.92 12.65 1.45
C TRP A 44 -5.18 12.23 0.69
N LEU A 45 -6.19 13.10 0.63
CA LEU A 45 -7.42 12.86 -0.14
C LEU A 45 -7.26 13.47 -1.53
N ILE A 46 -7.38 12.67 -2.56
CA ILE A 46 -7.18 13.09 -3.96
C ILE A 46 -8.41 12.79 -4.82
N PRO A 47 -8.73 13.62 -5.81
CA PRO A 47 -9.73 13.27 -6.81
C PRO A 47 -9.17 12.25 -7.80
N LEU A 48 -10.02 11.32 -8.22
CA LEU A 48 -9.76 10.38 -9.31
C LEU A 48 -10.75 10.69 -10.43
N HIS A 49 -10.26 11.07 -11.60
CA HIS A 49 -11.07 11.32 -12.77
C HIS A 49 -10.83 10.27 -13.83
N TYR A 50 -11.86 9.99 -14.59
CA TYR A 50 -11.78 9.14 -15.76
C TYR A 50 -12.92 9.46 -16.72
N SER A 51 -12.63 9.39 -18.03
CA SER A 51 -13.61 9.39 -19.09
C SER A 51 -14.14 7.99 -19.31
N ASP A 52 -15.41 7.84 -19.60
CA ASP A 52 -16.02 6.60 -20.05
C ASP A 52 -16.11 6.63 -21.57
N ASP A 53 -15.27 5.85 -22.26
CA ASP A 53 -15.21 5.83 -23.72
C ASP A 53 -16.51 5.33 -24.38
N ALA A 54 -17.37 4.65 -23.59
CA ALA A 54 -18.60 4.08 -24.11
C ALA A 54 -19.70 5.12 -24.31
N ASP A 55 -19.74 6.18 -23.50
CA ASP A 55 -20.78 7.20 -23.53
C ASP A 55 -20.26 8.64 -23.47
N GLY A 56 -18.94 8.82 -23.42
CA GLY A 56 -18.29 10.12 -23.30
C GLY A 56 -18.52 10.80 -21.93
N SER A 57 -19.05 10.08 -20.95
CA SER A 57 -19.30 10.64 -19.62
C SER A 57 -18.02 10.70 -18.79
N HIS A 58 -17.79 11.83 -18.14
CA HIS A 58 -16.74 11.97 -17.14
C HIS A 58 -17.25 11.53 -15.76
N ARG A 59 -16.46 10.77 -15.04
CA ARG A 59 -16.84 10.30 -13.72
C ARG A 59 -15.71 10.57 -12.73
N ALA A 60 -16.09 10.88 -11.51
CA ALA A 60 -15.17 11.14 -10.41
C ALA A 60 -15.29 10.08 -9.32
N CYS A 61 -14.17 9.79 -8.69
CA CYS A 61 -14.07 9.02 -7.45
C CYS A 61 -13.16 9.78 -6.48
N THR A 62 -13.17 9.34 -5.24
CA THR A 62 -12.21 9.81 -4.25
C THR A 62 -11.13 8.75 -4.05
N GLY A 63 -9.88 9.17 -4.12
CA GLY A 63 -8.71 8.36 -3.81
C GLY A 63 -8.06 8.79 -2.50
N ILE A 64 -7.40 7.84 -1.84
CA ILE A 64 -6.69 8.04 -0.59
C ILE A 64 -5.24 7.62 -0.80
N THR A 65 -4.30 8.54 -0.66
CA THR A 65 -2.88 8.23 -0.87
C THR A 65 -2.35 7.33 0.24
N LEU A 66 -1.73 6.23 -0.13
CA LEU A 66 -1.08 5.28 0.77
C LEU A 66 0.45 5.45 0.79
N SER A 67 1.01 5.78 -0.37
CA SER A 67 2.44 6.06 -0.58
C SER A 67 2.59 7.02 -1.76
N LYS A 68 3.82 7.32 -2.15
CA LYS A 68 4.08 8.18 -3.32
C LYS A 68 3.43 7.67 -4.62
N THR A 69 3.29 6.36 -4.77
CA THR A 69 2.78 5.73 -6.00
C THR A 69 1.53 4.87 -5.79
N ARG A 70 1.01 4.76 -4.56
CA ARG A 70 -0.15 3.90 -4.28
C ARG A 70 -1.33 4.71 -3.78
N THR A 71 -2.50 4.39 -4.30
CA THR A 71 -3.76 5.03 -3.93
C THR A 71 -4.81 3.98 -3.61
N LEU A 72 -5.47 4.13 -2.47
CA LEU A 72 -6.61 3.33 -2.06
C LEU A 72 -7.88 3.94 -2.63
N ALA A 73 -8.75 3.14 -3.19
CA ALA A 73 -10.08 3.50 -3.64
C ALA A 73 -11.03 2.28 -3.57
N THR A 74 -12.25 2.43 -4.02
CA THR A 74 -13.19 1.31 -4.18
C THR A 74 -13.05 0.69 -5.58
N PRO A 75 -13.32 -0.62 -5.76
CA PRO A 75 -13.31 -1.29 -7.06
C PRO A 75 -14.17 -0.62 -8.13
N ASP A 76 -15.28 -0.01 -7.73
CA ASP A 76 -16.19 0.69 -8.65
C ASP A 76 -15.52 1.85 -9.39
N CYS A 77 -14.43 2.37 -8.85
CA CYS A 77 -13.63 3.39 -9.52
C CYS A 77 -12.86 2.84 -10.72
N PHE A 78 -12.70 1.52 -10.81
CA PHE A 78 -11.81 0.89 -11.79
C PHE A 78 -12.52 -0.15 -12.68
N THR A 79 -13.66 -0.71 -12.25
CA THR A 79 -14.33 -1.80 -12.95
C THR A 79 -14.89 -1.38 -14.31
N GLY A 80 -14.61 -2.17 -15.34
CA GLY A 80 -15.13 -1.98 -16.70
C GLY A 80 -14.41 -0.91 -17.51
N ARG A 81 -13.15 -0.60 -17.21
CA ARG A 81 -12.39 0.50 -17.79
C ARG A 81 -11.03 0.06 -18.27
N SER A 82 -10.56 0.70 -19.35
CA SER A 82 -9.18 0.60 -19.76
C SER A 82 -8.28 1.53 -18.93
N HIS A 83 -6.99 1.24 -18.87
CA HIS A 83 -6.00 2.06 -18.18
C HIS A 83 -5.74 3.41 -18.85
N ALA A 84 -6.09 3.50 -20.13
CA ALA A 84 -5.90 4.71 -20.91
C ALA A 84 -6.77 5.88 -20.41
N ASP A 85 -7.83 5.55 -19.65
CA ASP A 85 -8.92 6.47 -19.35
C ASP A 85 -8.84 7.08 -17.94
N MET A 86 -7.80 6.76 -17.17
CA MET A 86 -7.63 7.29 -15.81
C MET A 86 -6.71 8.50 -15.79
N GLU A 87 -7.26 9.65 -15.53
CA GLU A 87 -6.51 10.85 -15.21
C GLU A 87 -6.36 11.01 -13.70
N TRP A 88 -5.12 11.24 -13.26
CA TRP A 88 -4.79 11.53 -11.88
C TRP A 88 -4.46 13.01 -11.79
N ASP A 89 -5.39 13.81 -11.30
CA ASP A 89 -5.15 15.24 -11.21
C ASP A 89 -4.30 15.63 -10.01
N HIS A 90 -3.33 16.45 -10.32
CA HIS A 90 -2.23 16.80 -9.43
C HIS A 90 -2.07 18.28 -9.19
N ASP A 91 -2.81 19.14 -9.53
CA ASP A 91 -2.78 20.56 -9.77
C ASP A 91 -3.15 20.82 -11.23
N LEU A 92 -4.40 20.80 -11.56
CA LEU A 92 -4.97 21.43 -12.77
C LEU A 92 -4.08 21.53 -14.05
N LYS A 93 -2.93 20.82 -14.08
CA LYS A 93 -2.00 20.80 -15.21
C LYS A 93 -1.47 19.38 -15.44
N SER A 94 -2.25 18.61 -16.21
CA SER A 94 -1.79 17.46 -17.02
C SER A 94 -0.92 16.40 -16.35
N GLY A 95 -1.55 15.39 -15.80
CA GLY A 95 -0.90 14.11 -15.46
C GLY A 95 -1.60 12.95 -16.13
N LEU A 96 -1.72 12.96 -17.44
CA LEU A 96 -2.23 11.84 -18.23
C LEU A 96 -1.39 10.59 -17.99
N LEU A 97 -1.99 9.54 -17.44
CA LEU A 97 -1.46 8.20 -17.49
C LEU A 97 -1.56 7.66 -18.92
N ARG A 98 -0.65 8.05 -19.79
CA ARG A 98 -0.48 7.39 -21.08
C ARG A 98 0.30 6.10 -20.85
N GLY A 99 -0.39 5.00 -20.74
CA GLY A 99 0.23 3.68 -20.66
C GLY A 99 -0.58 2.70 -21.47
N GLY A 100 -0.21 2.46 -22.73
CA GLY A 100 -0.76 1.40 -23.55
C GLY A 100 -0.28 0.02 -23.10
N SER A 101 -0.58 -0.40 -21.86
CA SER A 101 -0.38 -1.77 -21.42
C SER A 101 -1.74 -2.37 -21.07
N SER A 102 -1.99 -3.56 -21.59
CA SER A 102 -3.20 -4.36 -21.35
C SER A 102 -3.36 -4.84 -19.90
N ASP A 103 -2.49 -4.41 -18.98
CA ASP A 103 -2.41 -4.91 -17.61
C ASP A 103 -2.96 -3.86 -16.63
N PRO A 104 -4.00 -4.17 -15.85
CA PRO A 104 -4.60 -3.21 -14.95
C PRO A 104 -3.59 -2.78 -13.86
N ARG A 105 -3.32 -1.47 -13.78
CA ARG A 105 -2.48 -0.90 -12.72
C ARG A 105 -3.24 -0.74 -11.40
N TYR A 106 -4.25 -1.53 -11.17
CA TYR A 106 -4.98 -1.58 -9.92
C TYR A 106 -5.26 -3.03 -9.53
N ARG A 107 -5.51 -3.22 -8.26
CA ARG A 107 -5.86 -4.50 -7.69
C ARG A 107 -7.05 -4.35 -6.76
N SER A 108 -8.09 -5.14 -7.00
CA SER A 108 -9.27 -5.20 -6.14
C SER A 108 -9.18 -6.41 -5.22
N HIS A 109 -9.76 -6.28 -4.01
CA HIS A 109 -9.76 -7.39 -3.06
C HIS A 109 -10.51 -8.60 -3.63
N PRO A 110 -9.95 -9.84 -3.55
CA PRO A 110 -10.55 -11.02 -4.17
C PRO A 110 -11.95 -11.37 -3.68
N THR A 111 -12.30 -10.92 -2.47
CA THR A 111 -13.65 -11.12 -1.92
C THR A 111 -14.62 -10.01 -2.31
N TYR A 112 -14.23 -9.12 -3.23
CA TYR A 112 -15.12 -8.09 -3.69
C TYR A 112 -16.35 -8.69 -4.37
N ASP A 113 -17.51 -8.23 -3.93
CA ASP A 113 -18.81 -8.60 -4.47
C ASP A 113 -19.58 -7.32 -4.79
N ALA A 114 -19.82 -7.09 -6.07
CA ALA A 114 -20.45 -5.86 -6.56
C ALA A 114 -21.91 -5.70 -6.08
N ALA A 115 -22.63 -6.80 -5.84
CA ALA A 115 -24.02 -6.75 -5.39
C ALA A 115 -24.14 -6.37 -3.91
N THR A 116 -23.28 -6.95 -3.08
CA THR A 116 -23.29 -6.74 -1.62
C THR A 116 -22.33 -5.65 -1.16
N ARG A 117 -21.36 -5.24 -2.01
CA ARG A 117 -20.25 -4.35 -1.69
C ARG A 117 -19.28 -4.91 -0.64
N ARG A 118 -19.30 -6.21 -0.42
CA ARG A 118 -18.33 -6.86 0.44
C ARG A 118 -16.92 -6.71 -0.17
N GLY A 119 -15.94 -6.38 0.66
CA GLY A 119 -14.54 -6.29 0.20
C GLY A 119 -14.29 -5.16 -0.80
N ALA A 120 -15.06 -4.07 -0.75
CA ALA A 120 -14.90 -2.93 -1.65
C ALA A 120 -13.62 -2.14 -1.34
N VAL A 121 -12.47 -2.75 -1.60
CA VAL A 121 -11.11 -2.21 -1.44
C VAL A 121 -10.32 -2.48 -2.70
N SER A 122 -9.73 -1.43 -3.25
CA SER A 122 -8.77 -1.51 -4.36
C SER A 122 -7.57 -0.62 -4.09
N VAL A 123 -6.40 -1.05 -4.54
CA VAL A 123 -5.19 -0.23 -4.56
C VAL A 123 -4.75 -0.07 -6.01
N ALA A 124 -4.51 1.16 -6.41
CA ALA A 124 -4.03 1.50 -7.74
C ALA A 124 -2.62 2.07 -7.68
N ILE A 125 -1.88 1.92 -8.78
CA ILE A 125 -0.55 2.46 -8.98
C ILE A 125 -0.64 3.75 -9.76
N ARG A 126 -0.04 4.83 -9.25
CA ARG A 126 0.14 6.07 -9.99
C ARG A 126 1.44 6.01 -10.79
N ALA A 127 1.39 6.43 -12.04
CA ALA A 127 2.59 6.51 -12.88
C ALA A 127 3.57 7.59 -12.39
N THR A 128 3.02 8.70 -11.88
CA THR A 128 3.84 9.81 -11.37
C THR A 128 3.84 9.79 -9.84
N PRO A 129 5.01 9.67 -9.20
CA PRO A 129 5.12 9.77 -7.75
C PRO A 129 4.69 11.15 -7.27
N ALA A 130 3.99 11.20 -6.14
CA ALA A 130 3.55 12.45 -5.54
C ALA A 130 3.73 12.46 -4.02
N SER A 131 4.15 13.60 -3.50
CA SER A 131 4.38 13.81 -2.07
C SER A 131 3.12 14.34 -1.40
N TYR A 132 2.13 13.48 -1.21
CA TYR A 132 0.97 13.76 -0.36
C TYR A 132 1.19 13.20 1.03
N GLY A 133 0.45 13.72 2.00
CA GLY A 133 0.30 13.04 3.28
C GLY A 133 -0.24 11.62 3.11
N LYS A 134 -0.16 10.82 4.15
CA LYS A 134 -0.81 9.52 4.24
C LYS A 134 -1.67 9.43 5.49
N PRO A 135 -2.82 8.73 5.46
CA PRO A 135 -3.66 8.59 6.64
C PRO A 135 -3.04 7.64 7.66
N VAL A 136 -3.32 7.89 8.93
CA VAL A 136 -3.19 6.86 9.95
C VAL A 136 -4.40 5.94 9.85
N MET A 137 -4.21 4.69 9.43
CA MET A 137 -5.30 3.71 9.33
C MET A 137 -5.64 3.14 10.71
N ALA A 138 -6.94 3.01 11.00
CA ALA A 138 -7.40 2.35 12.20
C ALA A 138 -6.99 0.87 12.23
N SER A 139 -6.66 0.39 13.41
CA SER A 139 -6.29 -1.00 13.69
C SER A 139 -7.48 -1.81 14.24
N PRO A 140 -7.41 -3.14 14.28
CA PRO A 140 -8.44 -3.95 14.94
C PRO A 140 -8.65 -3.63 16.41
N SER A 141 -7.63 -3.07 17.10
CA SER A 141 -7.72 -2.67 18.52
C SER A 141 -8.43 -1.32 18.74
N ASP A 142 -8.67 -0.54 17.69
CA ASP A 142 -9.36 0.75 17.76
C ASP A 142 -10.90 0.57 17.85
N THR A 143 -11.36 -0.31 18.71
CA THR A 143 -12.78 -0.73 18.80
C THR A 143 -13.74 0.41 19.11
N ALA A 144 -13.32 1.39 19.91
CA ALA A 144 -14.13 2.55 20.24
C ALA A 144 -14.53 3.40 19.02
N LEU A 145 -13.70 3.44 17.98
CA LEU A 145 -13.98 4.17 16.76
C LEU A 145 -15.11 3.55 15.92
N TYR A 146 -15.44 2.31 16.21
CA TYR A 146 -16.46 1.51 15.53
C TYR A 146 -17.73 1.27 16.36
N ALA A 147 -17.78 1.87 17.55
CA ALA A 147 -18.95 1.74 18.43
C ALA A 147 -20.19 2.43 17.83
N THR A 148 -21.37 1.87 18.09
CA THR A 148 -22.64 2.53 17.76
C THR A 148 -22.71 3.88 18.44
N GLY A 149 -23.06 4.94 17.69
CA GLY A 149 -23.07 6.30 18.18
C GLY A 149 -21.73 7.03 18.06
N ALA A 150 -20.64 6.36 17.64
CA ALA A 150 -19.37 7.03 17.39
C ALA A 150 -19.52 8.09 16.30
N LYS A 151 -18.94 9.27 16.54
CA LYS A 151 -18.93 10.38 15.59
C LYS A 151 -17.74 10.24 14.65
N ALA A 152 -17.94 10.56 13.39
CA ALA A 152 -16.91 10.57 12.37
C ALA A 152 -17.17 11.68 11.35
N THR A 153 -16.15 12.04 10.59
CA THR A 153 -16.25 12.98 9.48
C THR A 153 -16.04 12.21 8.19
N PHE A 154 -16.97 12.33 7.28
CA PHE A 154 -16.88 11.85 5.92
C PHE A 154 -16.27 12.92 5.04
N TYR A 155 -15.35 12.54 4.17
CA TYR A 155 -14.70 13.39 3.19
C TYR A 155 -14.76 12.73 1.82
N SER A 156 -15.17 13.48 0.80
CA SER A 156 -15.11 13.05 -0.59
C SER A 156 -14.83 14.22 -1.53
N TRP A 157 -14.52 13.89 -2.76
CA TRP A 157 -14.56 14.82 -3.86
C TRP A 157 -15.87 14.60 -4.59
N SER A 158 -16.69 15.65 -4.72
CA SER A 158 -17.92 15.65 -5.51
C SER A 158 -17.76 16.55 -6.73
N GLY A 159 -18.48 16.24 -7.77
CA GLY A 159 -18.53 16.99 -9.01
C GLY A 159 -18.31 16.08 -10.21
N LEU A 160 -19.24 16.14 -11.15
CA LEU A 160 -19.02 15.71 -12.52
C LEU A 160 -18.19 16.80 -13.18
N ASP A 161 -17.07 16.46 -13.76
CA ASP A 161 -16.32 17.38 -14.61
C ASP A 161 -17.06 17.49 -15.94
N LEU A 162 -18.08 18.34 -15.97
CA LEU A 162 -18.66 18.85 -17.19
C LEU A 162 -18.08 20.24 -17.36
N ASP A 163 -17.03 20.37 -18.17
CA ASP A 163 -16.47 21.62 -18.64
C ASP A 163 -16.16 22.66 -17.56
N ASP A 164 -14.98 22.59 -16.95
CA ASP A 164 -14.41 23.62 -16.05
C ASP A 164 -15.14 23.92 -14.74
N ALA A 165 -16.07 23.09 -14.29
CA ALA A 165 -16.71 23.29 -12.99
C ALA A 165 -15.72 23.05 -11.84
N PRO A 166 -15.64 23.94 -10.85
CA PRO A 166 -14.71 23.77 -9.73
C PRO A 166 -15.08 22.52 -8.94
N ARG A 167 -14.10 21.65 -8.75
CA ARG A 167 -14.22 20.44 -7.92
C ARG A 167 -14.56 20.81 -6.50
N VAL A 168 -15.69 20.34 -6.00
CA VAL A 168 -16.15 20.64 -4.65
C VAL A 168 -15.75 19.50 -3.72
N ARG A 169 -15.02 19.86 -2.66
CA ARG A 169 -14.74 18.96 -1.55
C ARG A 169 -16.00 18.87 -0.68
N HIS A 170 -16.49 17.67 -0.51
CA HIS A 170 -17.62 17.41 0.38
C HIS A 170 -17.13 16.96 1.75
N THR A 171 -17.69 17.54 2.81
CA THR A 171 -17.38 17.19 4.20
C THR A 171 -18.67 17.09 4.98
N GLU A 172 -18.92 15.94 5.61
CA GLU A 172 -20.14 15.70 6.38
C GLU A 172 -19.82 15.08 7.75
N GLN A 173 -20.47 15.61 8.78
CA GLN A 173 -20.44 15.00 10.11
C GLN A 173 -21.48 13.90 10.19
N VAL A 174 -21.04 12.69 10.56
CA VAL A 174 -21.88 11.50 10.58
C VAL A 174 -21.77 10.74 11.89
N VAL A 175 -22.76 9.89 12.14
CA VAL A 175 -22.82 9.01 13.32
C VAL A 175 -22.96 7.56 12.88
N LEU A 176 -22.11 6.68 13.42
CA LEU A 176 -22.15 5.25 13.15
C LEU A 176 -23.38 4.60 13.77
N LYS A 177 -24.02 3.73 13.01
CA LYS A 177 -25.17 2.92 13.46
C LYS A 177 -24.78 1.45 13.66
N SER A 178 -25.58 0.74 14.43
CA SER A 178 -25.41 -0.72 14.56
C SER A 178 -25.76 -1.43 13.25
N ALA A 179 -25.16 -2.61 13.02
CA ALA A 179 -25.48 -3.42 11.83
C ALA A 179 -26.98 -3.75 11.74
N ALA A 180 -27.64 -3.99 12.87
CA ALA A 180 -29.09 -4.25 12.92
C ALA A 180 -29.90 -3.02 12.50
N THR A 181 -29.57 -1.83 13.02
CA THR A 181 -30.21 -0.58 12.60
C THR A 181 -30.02 -0.34 11.11
N CYS A 182 -28.80 -0.55 10.61
CA CYS A 182 -28.50 -0.39 9.20
C CYS A 182 -29.29 -1.37 8.33
N ALA A 183 -29.41 -2.63 8.75
CA ALA A 183 -30.19 -3.63 8.03
C ALA A 183 -31.68 -3.23 7.93
N THR A 184 -32.24 -2.70 9.01
CA THR A 184 -33.62 -2.19 9.02
C THR A 184 -33.79 -1.00 8.08
N LEU A 185 -32.88 -0.03 8.14
CA LEU A 185 -32.96 1.17 7.30
C LEU A 185 -32.80 0.87 5.80
N LEU A 186 -32.05 -0.15 5.46
CA LEU A 186 -31.74 -0.53 4.08
C LEU A 186 -32.60 -1.69 3.54
N GLY A 187 -33.44 -2.31 4.39
CA GLY A 187 -34.25 -3.44 4.01
C GLY A 187 -33.44 -4.71 3.65
N ARG A 188 -32.15 -4.78 4.06
CA ARG A 188 -31.25 -5.91 3.77
C ARG A 188 -30.20 -6.09 4.85
N THR A 189 -29.72 -7.32 5.01
CA THR A 189 -28.56 -7.60 5.88
C THR A 189 -27.26 -7.07 5.28
N LEU A 190 -26.34 -6.61 6.14
CA LEU A 190 -25.03 -6.14 5.72
C LEU A 190 -23.99 -7.26 5.79
N PRO A 191 -23.09 -7.37 4.81
CA PRO A 191 -21.97 -8.31 4.89
C PRO A 191 -20.99 -7.92 6.00
N GLY A 192 -20.27 -8.91 6.53
CA GLY A 192 -19.22 -8.65 7.52
C GLY A 192 -18.17 -7.65 7.00
N GLY A 193 -17.69 -6.78 7.88
CA GLY A 193 -16.73 -5.74 7.51
C GLY A 193 -17.35 -4.49 6.89
N THR A 194 -18.68 -4.38 6.88
CA THR A 194 -19.39 -3.19 6.43
C THR A 194 -19.79 -2.33 7.62
N LEU A 195 -19.68 -1.02 7.47
CA LEU A 195 -20.21 -0.01 8.38
C LEU A 195 -21.29 0.78 7.70
N CYS A 196 -22.21 1.35 8.47
CA CYS A 196 -23.07 2.40 7.96
C CYS A 196 -23.17 3.58 8.92
N THR A 197 -23.45 4.74 8.34
CA THR A 197 -23.65 5.99 9.06
C THR A 197 -24.97 6.65 8.65
N VAL A 198 -25.40 7.59 9.49
CA VAL A 198 -26.40 8.59 9.16
C VAL A 198 -25.82 9.97 9.45
N PRO A 199 -26.36 11.06 8.86
CA PRO A 199 -25.96 12.42 9.20
C PRO A 199 -26.02 12.66 10.71
N ALA A 200 -25.07 13.45 11.24
CA ALA A 200 -25.14 13.87 12.62
C ALA A 200 -26.36 14.79 12.85
N PRO A 201 -26.95 14.81 14.06
CA PRO A 201 -28.01 15.75 14.37
C PRO A 201 -27.59 17.19 14.09
N GLY A 202 -28.39 17.91 13.32
CA GLY A 202 -28.10 19.30 12.91
C GLY A 202 -27.15 19.42 11.70
N ALA A 203 -26.73 18.32 11.09
CA ALA A 203 -26.04 18.39 9.80
C ALA A 203 -27.00 18.94 8.72
N PRO A 204 -26.53 19.81 7.83
CA PRO A 204 -27.34 20.28 6.72
C PRO A 204 -27.79 19.08 5.86
N PRO A 205 -29.00 19.11 5.31
CA PRO A 205 -29.43 18.06 4.38
C PRO A 205 -28.49 18.06 3.16
N VAL A 206 -28.19 16.87 2.65
CA VAL A 206 -27.51 16.70 1.36
C VAL A 206 -28.43 17.26 0.29
N ALA A 207 -28.05 18.37 -0.30
CA ALA A 207 -28.96 19.20 -1.08
C ALA A 207 -29.22 18.68 -2.50
N ASP A 208 -28.40 17.74 -3.00
CA ASP A 208 -28.44 17.37 -4.41
C ASP A 208 -28.00 15.91 -4.64
N GLU A 209 -28.65 15.21 -5.57
CA GLU A 209 -28.23 13.88 -6.02
C GLU A 209 -26.82 13.89 -6.62
N ASP A 210 -26.42 14.99 -7.24
CA ASP A 210 -25.09 15.18 -7.83
C ASP A 210 -23.96 15.15 -6.79
N GLN A 211 -24.22 15.55 -5.55
CA GLN A 211 -23.24 15.46 -4.45
C GLN A 211 -22.88 14.03 -4.06
N CYS A 212 -23.67 13.07 -4.45
CA CYS A 212 -23.43 11.66 -4.13
C CYS A 212 -22.59 10.93 -5.18
N PHE A 213 -22.45 11.45 -6.38
CA PHE A 213 -21.72 10.77 -7.47
C PHE A 213 -20.23 10.65 -7.22
N GLY A 214 -19.61 11.57 -6.49
CA GLY A 214 -18.20 11.55 -6.13
C GLY A 214 -17.84 10.76 -4.87
N ASP A 215 -18.83 10.20 -4.16
CA ASP A 215 -18.62 9.59 -2.84
C ASP A 215 -17.92 8.24 -2.87
N ALA A 216 -17.86 7.56 -4.01
CA ALA A 216 -17.13 6.29 -4.14
C ALA A 216 -15.64 6.48 -3.78
N GLY A 217 -15.14 5.67 -2.85
CA GLY A 217 -13.78 5.80 -2.32
C GLY A 217 -13.60 6.88 -1.25
N GLY A 218 -14.64 7.68 -0.96
CA GLY A 218 -14.59 8.72 0.06
C GLY A 218 -14.18 8.18 1.43
N ALA A 219 -13.46 9.02 2.19
CA ALA A 219 -12.83 8.65 3.45
C ALA A 219 -13.74 8.91 4.65
N LEU A 220 -13.91 7.93 5.52
CA LEU A 220 -14.51 8.11 6.83
C LEU A 220 -13.42 8.20 7.89
N VAL A 221 -13.35 9.33 8.60
CA VAL A 221 -12.32 9.62 9.60
C VAL A 221 -12.94 9.75 10.99
N GLY A 222 -12.46 8.94 11.92
CA GLY A 222 -12.85 8.96 13.32
C GLY A 222 -11.61 9.02 14.22
N GLY A 223 -11.60 9.90 15.23
CA GLY A 223 -10.45 10.05 16.14
C GLY A 223 -9.12 10.34 15.41
N GLY A 224 -9.14 11.06 14.30
CA GLY A 224 -7.95 11.37 13.49
C GLY A 224 -7.43 10.20 12.64
N LYS A 225 -8.13 9.07 12.58
CA LYS A 225 -7.75 7.87 11.81
C LYS A 225 -8.73 7.59 10.69
N LEU A 226 -8.23 7.08 9.57
CA LEU A 226 -9.06 6.51 8.52
C LEU A 226 -9.69 5.21 9.04
N ILE A 227 -11.01 5.20 9.22
CA ILE A 227 -11.74 4.05 9.77
C ILE A 227 -12.47 3.25 8.69
N ALA A 228 -12.89 3.90 7.59
CA ALA A 228 -13.57 3.23 6.48
C ALA A 228 -13.44 4.03 5.18
N ILE A 229 -13.75 3.38 4.06
CA ILE A 229 -13.92 4.01 2.75
C ILE A 229 -15.34 3.76 2.24
N SER A 230 -15.90 4.74 1.52
CA SER A 230 -17.22 4.60 0.94
C SER A 230 -17.23 3.50 -0.12
N ALA A 231 -18.16 2.57 0.04
CA ALA A 231 -18.29 1.41 -0.82
C ALA A 231 -19.25 1.62 -1.99
N THR A 232 -19.93 2.76 -2.05
CA THR A 232 -21.03 2.99 -3.00
C THR A 232 -20.68 4.05 -4.02
N ARG A 233 -20.94 3.74 -5.29
CA ARG A 233 -21.45 4.73 -6.23
C ARG A 233 -22.88 5.03 -5.84
N ALA A 234 -23.25 6.26 -5.95
CA ALA A 234 -24.60 6.68 -5.66
C ALA A 234 -25.60 6.36 -6.77
N THR A 235 -25.90 5.10 -7.01
CA THR A 235 -27.21 4.77 -7.54
C THR A 235 -28.16 4.69 -6.35
N GLY A 236 -28.55 5.84 -5.82
CA GLY A 236 -29.44 5.95 -4.69
C GLY A 236 -28.77 6.53 -3.46
N CYS A 237 -28.54 7.82 -3.44
CA CYS A 237 -28.57 8.60 -2.21
C CYS A 237 -29.99 8.47 -1.70
N VAL A 238 -30.20 7.54 -0.78
CA VAL A 238 -31.51 7.37 -0.14
C VAL A 238 -31.76 8.65 0.67
N ALA A 239 -32.86 9.32 0.40
CA ALA A 239 -33.35 10.40 1.22
C ALA A 239 -33.35 9.95 2.68
N GLY A 240 -32.54 10.58 3.53
CA GLY A 240 -32.29 10.12 4.90
C GLY A 240 -30.83 9.77 5.19
N GLY A 241 -29.96 9.79 4.21
CA GLY A 241 -28.50 9.86 4.41
C GLY A 241 -27.82 8.61 4.95
N VAL A 242 -28.37 7.38 4.72
CA VAL A 242 -27.67 6.16 5.10
C VAL A 242 -26.57 5.87 4.09
N ARG A 243 -25.32 5.89 4.54
CA ARG A 243 -24.15 5.56 3.72
C ARG A 243 -23.51 4.26 4.15
N LEU A 244 -22.99 3.48 3.19
CA LEU A 244 -22.30 2.23 3.42
C LEU A 244 -20.80 2.40 3.18
N TYR A 245 -20.02 1.75 4.03
CA TYR A 245 -18.57 1.82 4.00
C TYR A 245 -17.94 0.45 4.19
N THR A 246 -16.80 0.26 3.58
CA THR A 246 -15.91 -0.87 3.87
C THR A 246 -15.00 -0.50 5.04
N ARG A 247 -15.04 -1.28 6.10
CA ARG A 247 -14.27 -1.09 7.33
C ARG A 247 -12.78 -1.34 7.08
N ILE A 248 -11.93 -0.33 7.29
CA ILE A 248 -10.48 -0.41 7.03
C ILE A 248 -9.79 -1.45 7.90
N SER A 249 -10.12 -1.55 9.19
CA SER A 249 -9.44 -2.50 10.09
C SER A 249 -9.62 -3.97 9.67
N SER A 250 -10.65 -4.30 8.88
CA SER A 250 -10.88 -5.64 8.35
C SER A 250 -9.98 -5.99 7.16
N TYR A 251 -9.44 -4.98 6.49
CA TYR A 251 -8.61 -5.13 5.27
C TYR A 251 -7.24 -4.47 5.42
N ARG A 252 -6.91 -4.03 6.62
CA ARG A 252 -5.70 -3.24 6.89
C ARG A 252 -4.42 -3.95 6.48
N SER A 253 -4.29 -5.26 6.78
CA SER A 253 -3.13 -6.04 6.37
C SER A 253 -2.96 -6.03 4.86
N THR A 254 -4.01 -6.39 4.12
CA THR A 254 -4.01 -6.41 2.66
C THR A 254 -3.68 -5.04 2.07
N ILE A 255 -4.32 -3.97 2.58
CA ILE A 255 -4.05 -2.60 2.13
C ILE A 255 -2.59 -2.22 2.39
N THR A 256 -2.06 -2.55 3.56
CA THR A 256 -0.67 -2.24 3.92
C THR A 256 0.32 -3.02 3.05
N ASP A 257 0.07 -4.31 2.83
CA ASP A 257 0.89 -5.14 1.96
C ASP A 257 0.91 -4.59 0.53
N TRP A 258 -0.26 -4.30 -0.03
CA TRP A 258 -0.35 -3.77 -1.39
C TRP A 258 0.25 -2.37 -1.53
N ALA A 259 0.17 -1.54 -0.49
CA ALA A 259 0.80 -0.22 -0.48
C ALA A 259 2.33 -0.29 -0.47
N ARG A 260 2.88 -1.36 0.09
CA ARG A 260 4.33 -1.58 0.27
C ARG A 260 4.92 -2.58 -0.70
N ASP A 261 4.09 -3.40 -1.34
CA ASP A 261 4.52 -4.39 -2.31
C ASP A 261 4.85 -3.71 -3.63
N VAL A 262 6.07 -3.20 -3.71
CA VAL A 262 6.62 -2.59 -4.91
C VAL A 262 7.58 -3.58 -5.53
N ASP A 263 7.13 -4.25 -6.58
CA ASP A 263 7.96 -5.13 -7.39
C ASP A 263 8.77 -4.34 -8.43
N LEU A 264 9.79 -4.98 -9.00
CA LEU A 264 10.65 -4.33 -9.98
C LEU A 264 9.90 -3.85 -11.21
N ASP A 265 8.86 -4.56 -11.63
CA ASP A 265 8.03 -4.24 -12.77
C ASP A 265 6.87 -3.29 -12.45
N GLU A 266 6.86 -2.71 -11.25
CA GLU A 266 5.84 -1.80 -10.74
C GLU A 266 4.43 -2.40 -10.63
N ARG A 267 4.27 -3.71 -10.86
CA ARG A 267 2.97 -4.39 -10.70
C ARG A 267 2.66 -4.63 -9.22
N ILE A 268 1.39 -4.80 -8.91
CA ILE A 268 0.95 -5.27 -7.58
C ILE A 268 0.80 -6.81 -7.67
N SER A 269 1.79 -7.49 -8.14
CA SER A 269 1.81 -8.95 -8.26
C SER A 269 3.11 -9.49 -7.71
N GLY A 270 3.07 -10.69 -7.18
CA GLY A 270 4.30 -11.36 -6.81
C GLY A 270 5.15 -11.68 -8.03
N SER A 271 6.46 -11.57 -7.84
CA SER A 271 7.44 -11.93 -8.85
C SER A 271 8.68 -12.55 -8.21
N VAL A 272 9.43 -13.31 -8.96
CA VAL A 272 10.70 -13.91 -8.55
C VAL A 272 11.77 -13.72 -9.59
N LEU A 273 12.99 -13.54 -9.15
CA LEU A 273 14.18 -13.55 -9.99
C LEU A 273 14.67 -14.99 -10.17
N ALA A 274 14.90 -15.38 -11.39
CA ALA A 274 15.43 -16.70 -11.73
C ALA A 274 16.73 -16.53 -12.53
N ARG A 275 17.87 -16.97 -11.97
CA ARG A 275 19.21 -16.81 -12.54
C ARG A 275 19.70 -18.11 -13.15
N GLU A 276 20.11 -18.06 -14.40
CA GLU A 276 20.76 -19.16 -15.11
C GLU A 276 22.25 -19.28 -14.72
N PRO A 277 22.91 -20.41 -15.00
CA PRO A 277 24.36 -20.55 -14.83
C PRO A 277 25.18 -19.61 -15.72
N SER A 278 24.61 -19.14 -16.83
CA SER A 278 25.16 -18.15 -17.75
C SER A 278 25.02 -16.71 -17.23
N ASP A 279 24.53 -16.55 -16.01
CA ASP A 279 24.21 -15.30 -15.36
C ASP A 279 23.00 -14.53 -15.94
N LEU A 280 22.30 -15.11 -16.91
CA LEU A 280 21.01 -14.59 -17.38
C LEU A 280 19.98 -14.58 -16.23
N ILE A 281 19.30 -13.45 -16.05
CA ILE A 281 18.31 -13.27 -15.01
C ILE A 281 16.95 -13.00 -15.63
N ASP A 282 16.03 -13.90 -15.37
CA ASP A 282 14.63 -13.76 -15.75
C ASP A 282 13.82 -13.20 -14.59
N LEU A 283 12.94 -12.25 -14.86
CA LEU A 283 11.87 -11.87 -13.95
C LEU A 283 10.63 -12.72 -14.28
N CYS A 284 10.24 -13.59 -13.37
CA CYS A 284 9.10 -14.49 -13.55
C CYS A 284 7.89 -13.98 -12.78
N THR A 285 6.77 -13.79 -13.47
CA THR A 285 5.51 -13.26 -12.94
C THR A 285 4.35 -14.23 -13.17
N THR A 286 3.24 -13.98 -12.50
CA THR A 286 1.97 -14.68 -12.74
C THR A 286 0.92 -13.71 -13.26
N ASN A 287 -0.06 -14.24 -14.00
CA ASN A 287 -1.25 -13.51 -14.38
C ASN A 287 -2.27 -13.45 -13.22
N GLN A 288 -3.38 -12.74 -13.42
CA GLN A 288 -4.42 -12.58 -12.40
C GLN A 288 -5.05 -13.89 -11.91
N GLN A 289 -4.91 -14.98 -12.65
CA GLN A 289 -5.36 -16.33 -12.24
C GLN A 289 -4.28 -17.11 -11.48
N GLY A 290 -3.16 -16.47 -11.15
CA GLY A 290 -2.02 -17.12 -10.49
C GLY A 290 -1.38 -18.23 -11.35
N LYS A 291 -1.51 -18.12 -12.68
CA LYS A 291 -0.81 -18.97 -13.64
C LYS A 291 0.45 -18.24 -14.07
N LEU A 292 1.56 -18.98 -14.20
CA LEU A 292 2.81 -18.39 -14.68
C LEU A 292 2.57 -17.76 -16.06
N ASP A 293 2.72 -16.44 -16.14
CA ASP A 293 2.50 -15.66 -17.36
C ASP A 293 3.72 -15.69 -18.26
N GLY A 294 4.88 -15.85 -17.67
CA GLY A 294 6.17 -15.99 -18.33
C GLY A 294 7.32 -15.66 -17.43
N CYS A 295 8.51 -15.96 -17.94
CA CYS A 295 9.75 -15.43 -17.42
C CYS A 295 10.30 -14.56 -18.56
N TYR A 296 10.38 -13.26 -18.33
CA TYR A 296 10.74 -12.30 -19.38
C TYR A 296 12.24 -12.05 -19.35
N VAL A 297 12.93 -12.54 -20.38
CA VAL A 297 14.33 -12.23 -20.67
C VAL A 297 14.44 -10.81 -21.24
N ASP A 298 13.41 -10.37 -22.00
CA ASP A 298 13.50 -9.21 -22.90
C ASP A 298 13.67 -7.85 -22.21
N ARG A 299 13.35 -7.73 -20.92
CA ARG A 299 13.55 -6.48 -20.16
C ARG A 299 14.72 -6.53 -19.20
N MET A 300 15.29 -7.70 -18.95
CA MET A 300 16.42 -7.92 -18.07
C MET A 300 17.60 -8.60 -18.77
N GLY A 301 17.42 -9.05 -20.03
CA GLY A 301 18.41 -9.84 -20.76
C GLY A 301 19.73 -9.14 -21.05
N SER A 302 19.73 -7.84 -21.14
CA SER A 302 20.94 -7.01 -21.17
C SER A 302 21.42 -6.55 -19.80
N MET A 303 20.80 -7.05 -18.74
CA MET A 303 21.25 -6.78 -17.35
C MET A 303 22.67 -7.26 -17.06
N LEU A 304 23.30 -7.92 -17.97
CA LEU A 304 24.42 -8.81 -17.68
C LEU A 304 25.78 -8.31 -18.10
N ASP A 305 25.89 -7.20 -18.75
CA ASP A 305 27.17 -6.48 -18.83
C ASP A 305 27.48 -5.74 -17.52
N TRP A 306 27.18 -6.43 -16.40
CA TRP A 306 27.66 -5.96 -15.13
C TRP A 306 29.09 -6.46 -14.97
N ASP A 307 30.03 -5.57 -15.09
CA ASP A 307 31.46 -5.80 -14.81
C ASP A 307 31.69 -6.34 -13.38
N ASP A 308 30.65 -6.36 -12.54
CA ASP A 308 30.67 -6.87 -11.18
C ASP A 308 29.91 -8.21 -11.09
N ASP A 309 30.62 -9.28 -10.88
CA ASP A 309 30.07 -10.59 -10.52
C ASP A 309 29.31 -10.49 -9.19
N PHE A 310 27.97 -10.51 -9.22
CA PHE A 310 27.19 -10.63 -8.00
C PHE A 310 26.96 -12.09 -7.61
N ASP A 311 27.33 -12.47 -6.38
CA ASP A 311 27.07 -13.79 -5.83
C ASP A 311 25.69 -13.91 -5.18
N PHE A 312 25.01 -12.78 -4.96
CA PHE A 312 23.65 -12.70 -4.40
C PHE A 312 22.87 -11.56 -5.04
N LEU A 313 21.60 -11.84 -5.39
CA LEU A 313 20.68 -10.87 -5.94
C LEU A 313 19.27 -11.20 -5.46
N THR A 314 18.50 -10.19 -5.05
CA THR A 314 17.08 -10.33 -4.70
C THR A 314 16.33 -9.00 -4.81
N GLN A 315 15.03 -9.05 -4.97
CA GLN A 315 14.18 -7.87 -4.90
C GLN A 315 14.11 -7.35 -3.47
N LEU A 316 14.29 -6.04 -3.28
CA LEU A 316 14.28 -5.41 -1.96
C LEU A 316 12.94 -4.75 -1.61
N GLY A 317 12.19 -4.30 -2.60
CA GLY A 317 11.11 -3.34 -2.46
C GLY A 317 11.63 -1.91 -2.59
N ASP A 318 10.83 -0.92 -2.24
CA ASP A 318 11.19 0.51 -2.32
C ASP A 318 11.92 0.95 -1.04
N LEU A 319 13.24 0.85 -1.02
CA LEU A 319 14.04 1.32 0.11
C LEU A 319 14.28 2.83 0.07
N GLY A 320 14.33 3.42 -1.12
CA GLY A 320 14.55 4.85 -1.32
C GLY A 320 13.31 5.72 -1.12
N ASP A 321 12.15 5.11 -0.86
CA ASP A 321 10.84 5.79 -0.77
C ASP A 321 10.55 6.67 -2.00
N ASP A 322 11.00 6.22 -3.19
CA ASP A 322 10.77 6.89 -4.47
C ASP A 322 9.55 6.31 -5.22
N GLY A 323 8.96 5.25 -4.69
CA GLY A 323 7.80 4.56 -5.23
C GLY A 323 8.13 3.46 -6.23
N LYS A 324 9.41 3.14 -6.42
CA LYS A 324 9.91 2.14 -7.34
C LYS A 324 10.56 0.96 -6.61
N GLY A 325 10.55 -0.21 -7.23
CA GLY A 325 11.21 -1.38 -6.67
C GLY A 325 12.73 -1.33 -6.84
N ASP A 326 13.44 -1.71 -5.80
CA ASP A 326 14.91 -1.78 -5.78
C ASP A 326 15.41 -3.22 -5.85
N LEU A 327 16.60 -3.43 -6.39
CA LEU A 327 17.36 -4.66 -6.24
C LEU A 327 18.38 -4.55 -5.11
N LEU A 328 18.57 -5.64 -4.40
CA LEU A 328 19.67 -5.86 -3.46
C LEU A 328 20.67 -6.82 -4.10
N ALA A 329 21.91 -6.39 -4.25
CA ALA A 329 22.97 -7.15 -4.87
C ALA A 329 24.21 -7.20 -3.96
N ARG A 330 24.90 -8.36 -3.91
CA ARG A 330 26.16 -8.50 -3.17
C ARG A 330 27.23 -9.07 -4.09
N THR A 331 28.41 -8.45 -4.06
CA THR A 331 29.60 -9.00 -4.74
C THR A 331 30.23 -10.13 -3.93
N PRO A 332 31.03 -11.05 -4.54
CA PRO A 332 31.79 -12.08 -3.83
C PRO A 332 32.70 -11.51 -2.75
N GLY A 333 33.26 -10.31 -2.97
CA GLY A 333 34.06 -9.58 -1.98
C GLY A 333 33.26 -9.05 -0.77
N GLY A 334 31.93 -9.24 -0.77
CA GLY A 334 31.06 -8.86 0.34
C GLY A 334 30.71 -7.38 0.40
N THR A 335 30.73 -6.68 -0.72
CA THR A 335 30.10 -5.35 -0.83
C THR A 335 28.63 -5.50 -1.18
N LEU A 336 27.76 -4.88 -0.42
CA LEU A 336 26.32 -4.86 -0.65
C LEU A 336 25.92 -3.55 -1.33
N TYR A 337 25.09 -3.65 -2.36
CA TYR A 337 24.55 -2.54 -3.12
C TYR A 337 23.01 -2.57 -3.14
N ARG A 338 22.40 -1.40 -3.17
CA ARG A 338 21.06 -1.15 -3.66
C ARG A 338 21.15 -0.63 -5.09
N ILE A 339 20.32 -1.17 -5.97
CA ILE A 339 20.18 -0.72 -7.35
C ILE A 339 18.76 -0.18 -7.48
N PRO A 340 18.60 1.15 -7.44
CA PRO A 340 17.28 1.76 -7.46
C PRO A 340 16.67 1.66 -8.85
N ASN A 341 15.36 1.30 -8.89
CA ASN A 341 14.55 1.27 -10.10
C ASN A 341 15.28 0.70 -11.34
N PRO A 342 15.80 -0.54 -11.28
CA PRO A 342 16.68 -1.06 -12.33
C PRO A 342 16.03 -1.12 -13.72
N LEU A 343 14.69 -1.25 -13.79
CA LEU A 343 13.97 -1.35 -15.06
C LEU A 343 13.67 0.01 -15.74
N ALA A 344 14.03 1.13 -15.11
CA ALA A 344 13.93 2.46 -15.73
C ALA A 344 15.03 2.72 -16.76
N TYR A 345 16.09 1.95 -16.69
CA TYR A 345 17.25 2.05 -17.57
C TYR A 345 17.13 1.04 -18.70
N GLY A 346 17.54 1.38 -19.91
CA GLY A 346 17.46 0.49 -21.07
C GLY A 346 18.22 -0.81 -20.82
N GLU A 347 19.35 -0.70 -20.10
CA GLU A 347 20.13 -1.81 -19.58
C GLU A 347 20.29 -1.62 -18.06
N VAL A 348 20.11 -2.68 -17.30
CA VAL A 348 20.22 -2.56 -15.83
C VAL A 348 21.67 -2.33 -15.38
N GLY A 349 22.63 -2.70 -16.21
CA GLY A 349 24.05 -2.33 -16.03
C GLY A 349 24.27 -0.83 -15.87
N ASP A 350 23.44 -0.03 -16.54
CA ASP A 350 23.47 1.44 -16.47
C ASP A 350 22.80 2.00 -15.22
N ALA A 351 22.07 1.18 -14.48
CA ALA A 351 21.41 1.63 -13.25
C ALA A 351 22.44 1.99 -12.16
N PRO A 352 22.22 3.09 -11.44
CA PRO A 352 23.16 3.52 -10.40
C PRO A 352 23.25 2.50 -9.28
N LYS A 353 24.48 2.16 -8.88
CA LYS A 353 24.76 1.25 -7.77
C LYS A 353 25.03 2.05 -6.49
N VAL A 354 24.10 2.01 -5.55
CA VAL A 354 24.23 2.69 -4.25
C VAL A 354 24.84 1.71 -3.24
N LYS A 355 26.06 1.97 -2.81
CA LYS A 355 26.76 1.13 -1.83
C LYS A 355 26.09 1.21 -0.45
N LEU A 356 25.61 0.09 0.06
CA LEU A 356 25.01 -0.04 1.39
C LEU A 356 26.04 -0.40 2.47
N GLY A 357 27.15 -1.04 2.10
CA GLY A 357 28.21 -1.40 3.04
C GLY A 357 29.13 -2.50 2.54
N THR A 358 30.13 -2.82 3.35
CA THR A 358 31.10 -3.89 3.11
C THR A 358 31.06 -4.96 4.22
N GLY A 359 31.79 -6.06 4.03
CA GLY A 359 31.87 -7.15 5.01
C GLY A 359 30.61 -8.01 5.09
N TRP A 360 29.82 -8.06 4.00
CA TRP A 360 28.61 -8.90 3.92
C TRP A 360 28.92 -10.35 3.55
N SER A 361 30.16 -10.69 3.19
CA SER A 361 30.61 -12.09 2.98
C SER A 361 30.47 -12.97 4.22
N LYS A 362 30.45 -12.38 5.43
CA LYS A 362 30.19 -13.08 6.69
C LYS A 362 28.76 -13.64 6.81
N TYR A 363 27.81 -13.16 6.00
CA TYR A 363 26.43 -13.62 6.04
C TYR A 363 26.20 -14.75 5.05
N ASN A 364 25.77 -15.91 5.54
CA ASN A 364 25.45 -17.09 4.74
C ASN A 364 23.98 -17.14 4.27
N LYS A 365 23.13 -16.24 4.80
CA LYS A 365 21.76 -16.00 4.34
C LYS A 365 21.44 -14.52 4.46
N ILE A 366 20.84 -13.99 3.41
CA ILE A 366 20.31 -12.63 3.34
C ILE A 366 18.87 -12.74 2.83
N VAL A 367 17.94 -12.06 3.45
CA VAL A 367 16.52 -12.04 3.10
C VAL A 367 16.04 -10.60 3.10
N ALA A 368 15.44 -10.16 2.01
CA ALA A 368 14.67 -8.93 1.95
C ALA A 368 13.33 -9.17 2.64
N ALA A 369 13.24 -8.79 3.92
CA ALA A 369 12.17 -9.21 4.81
C ALA A 369 10.94 -8.29 4.79
N ARG A 370 10.88 -7.30 3.88
CA ARG A 370 9.92 -6.20 3.91
C ARG A 370 10.01 -5.44 5.25
N ASP A 371 8.98 -4.72 5.63
CA ASP A 371 8.94 -3.94 6.87
C ASP A 371 8.75 -4.84 8.10
N LEU A 372 9.85 -5.38 8.61
CA LEU A 372 9.87 -6.17 9.84
C LEU A 372 9.90 -5.28 11.08
N SER A 373 10.42 -4.07 10.96
CA SER A 373 10.54 -3.10 12.05
C SER A 373 9.27 -2.29 12.31
N GLY A 374 8.33 -2.23 11.37
CA GLY A 374 7.07 -1.50 11.49
C GLY A 374 7.17 -0.01 11.15
N ASP A 375 8.28 0.44 10.54
CA ASP A 375 8.51 1.85 10.19
C ASP A 375 8.06 2.22 8.76
N GLY A 376 7.66 1.23 7.98
CA GLY A 376 7.15 1.41 6.62
C GLY A 376 8.18 1.20 5.52
N LEU A 377 9.43 0.91 5.86
CA LEU A 377 10.53 0.71 4.90
C LEU A 377 10.97 -0.76 4.84
N PRO A 378 11.51 -1.21 3.71
CA PRO A 378 12.06 -2.55 3.61
C PRO A 378 13.27 -2.75 4.52
N ASP A 379 13.29 -3.87 5.23
CA ASP A 379 14.38 -4.30 6.10
C ASP A 379 15.11 -5.51 5.51
N ILE A 380 16.36 -5.67 5.89
CA ILE A 380 17.19 -6.82 5.53
C ILE A 380 17.46 -7.67 6.76
N LEU A 381 17.10 -8.94 6.69
CA LEU A 381 17.46 -9.94 7.68
C LEU A 381 18.66 -10.73 7.18
N ALA A 382 19.75 -10.77 7.97
CA ALA A 382 20.98 -11.46 7.58
C ALA A 382 21.45 -12.42 8.68
N ARG A 383 21.72 -13.68 8.32
CA ARG A 383 22.28 -14.67 9.23
C ARG A 383 23.77 -14.85 8.97
N ASP A 384 24.59 -14.68 10.00
CA ASP A 384 26.02 -14.92 9.90
C ASP A 384 26.38 -16.42 9.99
N THR A 385 27.65 -16.75 9.77
CA THR A 385 28.17 -18.12 9.79
C THR A 385 28.10 -18.80 11.16
N SER A 386 27.97 -18.03 12.26
CA SER A 386 27.75 -18.54 13.61
C SER A 386 26.27 -18.83 13.90
N GLY A 387 25.37 -18.48 12.95
CA GLY A 387 23.93 -18.65 13.07
C GLY A 387 23.22 -17.47 13.74
N VAL A 388 23.92 -16.40 14.08
CA VAL A 388 23.28 -15.20 14.63
C VAL A 388 22.55 -14.47 13.51
N VAL A 389 21.31 -14.07 13.78
CA VAL A 389 20.45 -13.35 12.86
C VAL A 389 20.42 -11.88 13.24
N TRP A 390 20.72 -11.05 12.27
CA TRP A 390 20.81 -9.61 12.39
C TRP A 390 19.76 -8.92 11.53
N LEU A 391 19.13 -7.90 12.08
CA LEU A 391 18.25 -6.99 11.35
C LEU A 391 19.03 -5.73 10.97
N HIS A 392 18.99 -5.37 9.71
CA HIS A 392 19.43 -4.09 9.16
C HIS A 392 18.18 -3.33 8.70
N ARG A 393 17.82 -2.29 9.44
CA ARG A 393 16.64 -1.48 9.09
C ARG A 393 16.93 -0.58 7.92
N GLY A 394 15.95 -0.48 7.02
CA GLY A 394 15.97 0.51 5.96
C GLY A 394 15.81 1.95 6.48
N ARG A 395 16.26 2.91 5.69
CA ARG A 395 16.04 4.34 5.91
C ARG A 395 15.48 4.97 4.64
N SER A 396 14.70 6.04 4.80
CA SER A 396 14.08 6.76 3.69
C SER A 396 15.08 7.45 2.75
N ASP A 397 16.32 7.60 3.16
CA ASP A 397 17.42 8.06 2.30
C ASP A 397 18.03 6.93 1.43
N GLY A 398 17.46 5.72 1.51
CA GLY A 398 17.93 4.55 0.78
C GLY A 398 19.15 3.86 1.38
N SER A 399 19.57 4.24 2.58
CA SER A 399 20.67 3.61 3.34
C SER A 399 20.14 2.58 4.35
N LEU A 400 21.06 1.91 5.06
CA LEU A 400 20.74 1.00 6.14
C LEU A 400 21.16 1.58 7.49
N ALA A 401 20.34 1.36 8.52
CA ALA A 401 20.71 1.61 9.90
C ALA A 401 21.73 0.57 10.40
N GLY A 402 22.35 0.85 11.54
CA GLY A 402 23.20 -0.12 12.23
C GLY A 402 22.42 -1.40 12.56
N ARG A 403 23.12 -2.55 12.46
CA ARG A 403 22.49 -3.85 12.69
C ARG A 403 22.10 -4.09 14.15
N THR A 404 20.97 -4.77 14.34
CA THR A 404 20.48 -5.21 15.65
C THR A 404 20.38 -6.73 15.68
N LYS A 405 20.87 -7.38 16.74
CA LYS A 405 20.70 -8.83 16.91
C LYS A 405 19.25 -9.15 17.20
N VAL A 406 18.69 -10.10 16.43
CA VAL A 406 17.29 -10.52 16.58
C VAL A 406 17.20 -11.86 17.31
N THR A 407 17.93 -12.87 16.83
CA THR A 407 17.85 -14.24 17.34
C THR A 407 19.07 -15.05 16.90
N THR A 408 19.04 -16.35 17.15
CA THR A 408 20.06 -17.31 16.66
C THR A 408 19.38 -18.50 16.01
N TRP A 409 19.69 -18.75 14.73
CA TRP A 409 19.12 -19.82 13.90
C TRP A 409 20.24 -20.70 13.32
N LYS A 410 20.79 -21.61 14.13
CA LYS A 410 21.94 -22.46 13.73
C LYS A 410 21.58 -23.56 12.73
N SER A 411 20.42 -24.18 12.87
CA SER A 411 20.07 -25.43 12.18
C SER A 411 19.11 -25.27 11.00
N TYR A 412 18.71 -24.05 10.64
CA TYR A 412 17.80 -23.86 9.51
C TYR A 412 18.51 -23.92 8.16
N THR A 413 17.98 -24.75 7.26
CA THR A 413 18.49 -24.99 5.91
C THR A 413 17.90 -24.03 4.88
N ALA A 414 16.73 -23.43 5.16
CA ALA A 414 16.15 -22.36 4.39
C ALA A 414 15.57 -21.28 5.31
N ILE A 415 15.63 -20.05 4.85
CA ILE A 415 15.02 -18.87 5.47
C ILE A 415 14.43 -18.06 4.31
N ALA A 416 13.15 -17.77 4.36
CA ALA A 416 12.44 -17.03 3.33
C ALA A 416 11.32 -16.18 3.95
N GLY A 417 10.92 -15.11 3.27
CA GLY A 417 9.81 -14.25 3.65
C GLY A 417 9.89 -12.96 2.83
N ARG A 418 8.73 -12.42 2.50
CA ARG A 418 8.61 -11.19 1.71
C ARG A 418 7.30 -10.46 2.07
N GLY A 419 6.94 -10.42 3.33
CA GLY A 419 5.74 -9.72 3.79
C GLY A 419 4.88 -10.55 4.73
N ASP A 420 3.60 -10.21 4.84
CA ASP A 420 2.65 -10.81 5.79
C ASP A 420 2.12 -12.16 5.27
N LEU A 421 2.63 -13.24 5.84
CA LEU A 421 2.17 -14.61 5.57
C LEU A 421 1.05 -15.06 6.52
N SER A 422 0.90 -14.40 7.68
CA SER A 422 -0.08 -14.77 8.70
C SER A 422 -1.39 -14.00 8.61
N GLY A 423 -1.42 -12.89 7.88
CA GLY A 423 -2.58 -12.01 7.74
C GLY A 423 -2.75 -11.04 8.91
N ASP A 424 -1.70 -10.79 9.71
CA ASP A 424 -1.76 -9.87 10.87
C ASP A 424 -1.27 -8.45 10.56
N GLY A 425 -0.86 -8.17 9.31
CA GLY A 425 -0.36 -6.88 8.83
C GLY A 425 1.11 -6.61 9.13
N ARG A 426 1.88 -7.65 9.47
CA ARG A 426 3.31 -7.56 9.76
C ARG A 426 4.09 -8.54 8.89
N ALA A 427 5.31 -8.18 8.57
CA ALA A 427 6.18 -9.07 7.82
C ALA A 427 6.57 -10.31 8.64
N ASP A 428 6.50 -11.47 8.03
CA ASP A 428 6.78 -12.78 8.62
C ASP A 428 7.95 -13.48 7.92
N ILE A 429 8.53 -14.45 8.61
CA ILE A 429 9.61 -15.29 8.06
C ILE A 429 9.24 -16.77 8.21
N VAL A 430 9.42 -17.54 7.16
CA VAL A 430 9.40 -18.99 7.22
C VAL A 430 10.82 -19.54 7.26
N THR A 431 11.03 -20.60 8.03
CA THR A 431 12.30 -21.31 8.11
C THR A 431 12.07 -22.79 7.96
N ARG A 432 12.99 -23.49 7.29
CA ARG A 432 12.99 -24.95 7.21
C ARG A 432 14.15 -25.51 8.02
N ASP A 433 13.90 -26.45 8.89
CA ASP A 433 14.95 -27.17 9.64
C ASP A 433 15.54 -28.36 8.83
N GLY A 434 16.56 -29.02 9.41
CA GLY A 434 17.22 -30.16 8.78
C GLY A 434 16.33 -31.41 8.59
N ALA A 435 15.24 -31.52 9.37
CA ALA A 435 14.25 -32.59 9.24
C ALA A 435 13.18 -32.27 8.17
N GLY A 436 13.28 -31.14 7.50
CA GLY A 436 12.31 -30.71 6.50
C GLY A 436 10.99 -30.22 7.09
N VAL A 437 10.97 -29.80 8.35
CA VAL A 437 9.83 -29.14 8.97
C VAL A 437 9.89 -27.65 8.66
N LEU A 438 8.75 -27.09 8.25
CA LEU A 438 8.59 -25.65 8.01
C LEU A 438 7.98 -24.99 9.23
N TRP A 439 8.59 -23.88 9.63
CA TRP A 439 8.24 -23.07 10.79
C TRP A 439 7.93 -21.65 10.36
N LEU A 440 6.86 -21.08 10.91
CA LEU A 440 6.52 -19.65 10.77
C LEU A 440 7.02 -18.89 11.99
N TYR A 441 7.72 -17.80 11.75
CA TYR A 441 8.07 -16.76 12.71
C TYR A 441 7.27 -15.50 12.39
N ARG A 442 6.22 -15.24 13.17
CA ARG A 442 5.42 -14.02 13.00
C ARG A 442 6.19 -12.82 13.50
N GLY A 443 6.28 -11.80 12.67
CA GLY A 443 6.89 -10.54 13.05
C GLY A 443 6.09 -9.82 14.12
N ASN A 444 6.79 -9.15 15.04
CA ASN A 444 6.14 -8.35 16.09
C ASN A 444 5.99 -6.86 15.71
N GLY A 445 6.38 -6.47 14.48
CA GLY A 445 6.36 -5.10 13.99
C GLY A 445 7.33 -4.17 14.73
N LYS A 446 8.35 -4.73 15.40
CA LYS A 446 9.40 -4.00 16.12
C LYS A 446 10.79 -4.56 15.82
N GLY A 447 10.90 -5.34 14.73
CA GLY A 447 12.14 -5.97 14.30
C GLY A 447 12.46 -7.32 14.95
N GLY A 448 11.52 -7.91 15.67
CA GLY A 448 11.63 -9.23 16.29
C GLY A 448 10.49 -10.15 15.92
N PHE A 449 10.43 -11.32 16.56
CA PHE A 449 9.46 -12.36 16.26
C PHE A 449 8.72 -12.84 17.51
N SER A 450 7.50 -13.33 17.30
CA SER A 450 6.76 -14.16 18.26
C SER A 450 7.33 -15.60 18.26
N PRO A 451 6.98 -16.44 19.25
CA PRO A 451 7.34 -17.86 19.22
C PRO A 451 6.92 -18.54 17.91
N ARG A 452 7.81 -19.39 17.38
CA ARG A 452 7.57 -20.08 16.10
C ARG A 452 6.39 -21.04 16.17
N THR A 453 5.69 -21.17 15.04
CA THR A 453 4.61 -22.14 14.86
C THR A 453 4.99 -23.11 13.75
N LYS A 454 4.77 -24.42 13.97
CA LYS A 454 4.94 -25.43 12.92
C LYS A 454 3.81 -25.27 11.89
N ILE A 455 4.16 -25.11 10.62
CA ILE A 455 3.20 -24.89 9.52
C ILE A 455 3.23 -25.99 8.45
N GLY A 456 4.19 -26.92 8.52
CA GLY A 456 4.26 -28.02 7.58
C GLY A 456 5.40 -28.98 7.84
N SER A 457 5.39 -30.13 7.16
CA SER A 457 6.46 -31.11 7.13
C SER A 457 6.65 -31.64 5.71
N GLY A 458 7.74 -32.38 5.46
CA GLY A 458 8.06 -32.89 4.13
C GLY A 458 8.64 -31.86 3.15
N TRP A 459 9.13 -30.72 3.65
CA TRP A 459 9.73 -29.66 2.83
C TRP A 459 11.18 -29.94 2.44
N GLY A 460 11.77 -31.04 2.91
CA GLY A 460 13.10 -31.50 2.50
C GLY A 460 13.22 -31.83 1.00
N LYS A 461 12.10 -32.08 0.33
CA LYS A 461 12.04 -32.33 -1.13
C LYS A 461 12.35 -31.12 -2.00
N TYR A 462 12.37 -29.90 -1.44
CA TYR A 462 12.63 -28.67 -2.19
C TYR A 462 14.08 -28.21 -2.01
N ASN A 463 14.74 -27.86 -3.12
CA ASN A 463 16.08 -27.27 -3.10
C ASN A 463 16.07 -25.74 -3.00
N ALA A 464 14.94 -25.10 -3.30
CA ALA A 464 14.73 -23.66 -3.10
C ALA A 464 13.35 -23.39 -2.48
N ILE A 465 13.31 -22.43 -1.55
CA ILE A 465 12.11 -21.90 -0.92
C ILE A 465 12.33 -20.39 -0.86
N VAL A 466 11.45 -19.61 -1.49
CA VAL A 466 11.56 -18.16 -1.58
C VAL A 466 10.21 -17.50 -1.30
N GLY A 467 10.24 -16.30 -0.73
CA GLY A 467 9.07 -15.43 -0.67
C GLY A 467 8.85 -14.81 -2.05
N SER A 468 7.68 -14.97 -2.59
CA SER A 468 7.39 -14.61 -3.99
C SER A 468 6.46 -13.42 -4.15
N GLY A 469 6.06 -12.78 -3.06
CA GLY A 469 4.99 -11.79 -3.12
C GLY A 469 3.64 -12.50 -3.27
N ASP A 470 2.61 -11.76 -3.64
CA ASP A 470 1.26 -12.27 -3.84
C ASP A 470 1.07 -12.71 -5.30
N MET A 471 1.57 -13.91 -5.61
CA MET A 471 1.59 -14.42 -6.99
C MET A 471 0.23 -14.91 -7.50
N ASP A 472 -0.72 -15.26 -6.63
CA ASP A 472 -2.06 -15.68 -7.06
C ASP A 472 -3.12 -14.58 -6.92
N HIS A 473 -2.69 -13.38 -6.56
CA HIS A 473 -3.51 -12.18 -6.44
C HIS A 473 -4.65 -12.31 -5.41
N ASN A 474 -4.45 -13.12 -4.37
CA ASN A 474 -5.43 -13.32 -3.30
C ASN A 474 -5.32 -12.30 -2.15
N GLY A 475 -4.37 -11.36 -2.23
CA GLY A 475 -4.11 -10.35 -1.23
C GLY A 475 -3.14 -10.78 -0.13
N ARG A 476 -2.40 -11.90 -0.31
CA ARG A 476 -1.47 -12.46 0.67
C ARG A 476 -0.15 -12.74 0.04
N GLN A 477 0.86 -12.75 0.89
CA GLN A 477 2.20 -13.13 0.46
C GLN A 477 2.29 -14.65 0.32
N ASP A 478 2.94 -15.11 -0.73
CA ASP A 478 3.08 -16.51 -1.09
C ASP A 478 4.51 -17.00 -0.95
N ILE A 479 4.65 -18.32 -0.94
CA ILE A 479 5.94 -19.01 -0.99
C ILE A 479 6.02 -19.82 -2.28
N LEU A 480 7.10 -19.63 -3.01
CA LEU A 480 7.44 -20.47 -4.15
C LEU A 480 8.49 -21.49 -3.73
N ALA A 481 8.25 -22.75 -4.07
CA ALA A 481 9.16 -23.86 -3.76
C ALA A 481 9.51 -24.66 -5.00
N ARG A 482 10.82 -24.93 -5.21
CA ARG A 482 11.32 -25.68 -6.37
C ARG A 482 11.95 -27.01 -5.92
N THR A 483 11.62 -28.08 -6.65
CA THR A 483 12.30 -29.38 -6.48
C THR A 483 13.65 -29.40 -7.22
N PRO A 484 14.57 -30.32 -6.87
CA PRO A 484 15.82 -30.52 -7.63
C PRO A 484 15.58 -30.86 -9.12
N ALA A 485 14.45 -31.49 -9.44
CA ALA A 485 14.07 -31.79 -10.82
C ALA A 485 13.56 -30.55 -11.60
N GLY A 486 13.42 -29.40 -10.95
CA GLY A 486 12.97 -28.15 -11.57
C GLY A 486 11.46 -27.92 -11.55
N ALA A 487 10.67 -28.79 -10.92
CA ALA A 487 9.24 -28.52 -10.75
C ALA A 487 9.04 -27.44 -9.69
N VAL A 488 8.15 -26.49 -9.99
CA VAL A 488 7.86 -25.31 -9.16
C VAL A 488 6.45 -25.35 -8.65
N TYR A 489 6.29 -25.06 -7.37
CA TYR A 489 5.02 -25.07 -6.66
C TYR A 489 4.81 -23.73 -5.96
N LEU A 490 3.61 -23.18 -6.11
CA LEU A 490 3.12 -22.03 -5.34
C LEU A 490 2.36 -22.52 -4.13
N TYR A 491 2.69 -21.98 -2.99
CA TYR A 491 2.04 -22.20 -1.71
C TYR A 491 1.37 -20.90 -1.25
N ASN A 492 0.06 -20.85 -1.42
CA ASN A 492 -0.73 -19.69 -1.06
C ASN A 492 -0.92 -19.64 0.45
N ALA A 493 -0.53 -18.53 1.07
CA ALA A 493 -0.75 -18.34 2.50
C ALA A 493 -2.26 -18.30 2.81
N ASN A 494 -2.64 -18.97 3.90
CA ASN A 494 -4.00 -18.93 4.42
C ASN A 494 -4.09 -17.95 5.60
N HIS A 495 -5.33 -17.62 6.05
CA HIS A 495 -5.54 -16.67 7.14
C HIS A 495 -5.05 -17.11 8.52
N THR A 496 -4.56 -18.33 8.66
CA THR A 496 -4.15 -18.91 9.94
C THR A 496 -2.65 -19.02 10.07
N GLY A 497 -1.90 -18.53 9.08
CA GLY A 497 -0.43 -18.61 9.02
C GLY A 497 0.10 -19.95 8.50
N GLY A 498 -0.75 -20.76 7.87
CA GLY A 498 -0.37 -21.95 7.12
C GLY A 498 -0.50 -21.72 5.61
N PHE A 499 -0.49 -22.80 4.84
CA PHE A 499 -0.63 -22.77 3.39
C PHE A 499 -1.80 -23.63 2.92
N SER A 500 -2.42 -23.21 1.83
CA SER A 500 -3.35 -24.04 1.06
C SER A 500 -2.59 -25.19 0.36
N ALA A 501 -3.33 -26.10 -0.26
CA ALA A 501 -2.71 -27.15 -1.09
C ALA A 501 -1.84 -26.49 -2.18
N PRO A 502 -0.63 -27.00 -2.45
CA PRO A 502 0.28 -26.39 -3.40
C PRO A 502 -0.26 -26.48 -4.83
N LYS A 503 -0.14 -25.39 -5.56
CA LYS A 503 -0.42 -25.32 -6.99
C LYS A 503 0.88 -25.50 -7.76
N LYS A 504 0.94 -26.52 -8.63
CA LYS A 504 2.08 -26.68 -9.54
C LYS A 504 2.02 -25.61 -10.63
N LEU A 505 3.04 -24.74 -10.69
CA LEU A 505 3.12 -23.66 -11.67
C LEU A 505 3.85 -24.05 -12.94
N ALA A 506 4.93 -24.79 -12.81
CA ALA A 506 5.78 -25.16 -13.93
C ALA A 506 6.38 -26.56 -13.74
N ASP A 507 6.71 -27.15 -14.86
CA ASP A 507 7.37 -28.43 -14.99
C ASP A 507 8.88 -28.33 -14.71
N THR A 508 9.64 -29.18 -15.36
CA THR A 508 11.09 -29.27 -15.23
C THR A 508 11.87 -28.12 -15.88
N ARG A 509 11.20 -27.21 -16.59
CA ARG A 509 11.84 -26.07 -17.29
C ARG A 509 12.68 -25.20 -16.36
N TRP A 510 12.30 -25.10 -15.10
CA TRP A 510 13.03 -24.33 -14.09
C TRP A 510 14.32 -25.03 -13.59
N LYS A 511 14.62 -26.22 -14.11
CA LYS A 511 15.91 -26.89 -13.85
C LYS A 511 17.10 -26.09 -14.41
N LYS A 512 16.87 -25.29 -15.48
CA LYS A 512 17.89 -24.42 -16.06
C LYS A 512 18.41 -23.35 -15.11
N TYR A 513 17.59 -22.91 -14.17
CA TYR A 513 17.98 -21.84 -13.24
C TYR A 513 18.84 -22.40 -12.10
N ALA A 514 20.03 -21.80 -11.95
CA ALA A 514 20.92 -22.10 -10.84
C ALA A 514 20.33 -21.60 -9.51
N ARG A 515 19.74 -20.41 -9.52
CA ARG A 515 19.15 -19.76 -8.34
C ARG A 515 17.77 -19.16 -8.65
N ILE A 516 16.94 -19.08 -7.60
CA ILE A 516 15.70 -18.29 -7.57
C ILE A 516 15.68 -17.47 -6.29
N SER A 517 15.17 -16.22 -6.36
CA SER A 517 15.11 -15.29 -5.22
C SER A 517 13.93 -14.32 -5.32
#